data_49fb4996fba29b8afec098268304287e
#
_entry.id   49fb4996fba29b8afec098268304287e
#
_cell.length_a   1.000
_cell.length_b   1.000
_cell.length_c   1.000
_cell.angle_alpha   90.00
_cell.angle_beta   90.00
_cell.angle_gamma   90.00
#
_symmetry.space_group_name_H-M   'P 1'
#
loop_
_entity.id
_entity.type
_entity.pdbx_description
1 polymer ?
#
loop_
_entity_poly.entity_id
_entity_poly.type
_entity_poly.pdbx_seq_one_letter_code
_entity_poly.pdbx_strand_id
1 'polypeptide(L)'
;MDDLTLRYFDAEMRYLREAAKAFAQAHPDRAAMLDLDKAGTPDPYVERLFEGFAFSVGRLREKIDDDLPELTEGLVSMLWPHYLRTIPSLSIVALTPTLPAMKMAETVPAGFEISSRPLGPKNTVCRYRTTRDLTLNPLAIEEAVMMAEPDGRSALRLRFACSELADWSQTDLRRLPLYLGEDAVTGSALHLWLTRRQAALYLRLPGQAERVSLDGYFSPGGFSEEDRLWPKGESAFSGYQLLLEYFTFREKFMFVQLNGLENMTLPAGIAHFTLEVVFSEVWQSDLPVSASSLRLHCVPVINLFTLEADPLTISGLESEYLLRPKRLQDGHTEIYSVDSVTGSGRIGEARYVPFTRFRHQGGMMRRHAPERYYHTRVKRGVTGMHDTWLILGGQQWEADRALERETVSLRITGTNGQLPRRALQSTLLDRCESISATPLTVRNLCKPTLPAYPPAEDRYHWRVMSHLGTRFLNMMSSAEVLRGTLSLYNWREDELNNRRLDAILAVSHHRIQRFEQGFLLRGLDIEVTLDSSAFTGAGDVHLFGDMLNRFFALYADMNQFNQLTLIIQPEGKCIRWKENHSLRLPG
;
A
#
# COMPACT_ATOMS: atom_id res chain seq x y z
N MET A 1 36.49 2.64 0.71
CA MET A 1 36.09 1.43 1.42
C MET A 1 34.74 1.71 2.00
N ASP A 2 33.72 0.89 1.66
CA ASP A 2 32.39 1.07 2.23
C ASP A 2 32.42 0.82 3.73
N ASP A 3 31.61 1.55 4.50
CA ASP A 3 31.51 1.45 5.97
C ASP A 3 31.18 0.00 6.41
N LEU A 4 30.50 -0.76 5.57
CA LEU A 4 30.14 -2.17 5.78
C LEU A 4 31.37 -3.08 5.68
N THR A 5 32.18 -2.96 4.63
CA THR A 5 33.43 -3.71 4.44
C THR A 5 34.38 -3.46 5.61
N LEU A 6 34.44 -2.24 6.14
CA LEU A 6 35.25 -1.88 7.28
C LEU A 6 34.80 -2.61 8.57
N ARG A 7 33.48 -2.73 8.78
CA ARG A 7 32.96 -3.46 9.96
C ARG A 7 33.28 -4.94 9.93
N TYR A 8 33.20 -5.60 8.77
CA TYR A 8 33.60 -7.00 8.64
C TYR A 8 35.11 -7.17 8.84
N PHE A 9 35.88 -6.29 8.27
CA PHE A 9 37.34 -6.28 8.49
C PHE A 9 37.69 -6.14 9.97
N ASP A 10 37.13 -5.18 10.70
CA ASP A 10 37.36 -4.97 12.12
C ASP A 10 36.90 -6.15 12.99
N ALA A 11 35.84 -6.82 12.61
CA ALA A 11 35.35 -8.01 13.30
C ALA A 11 36.32 -9.18 13.14
N GLU A 12 36.81 -9.42 11.91
CA GLU A 12 37.78 -10.48 11.63
C GLU A 12 39.17 -10.20 12.25
N MET A 13 39.59 -8.94 12.25
CA MET A 13 40.84 -8.53 12.95
C MET A 13 40.77 -8.80 14.45
N ARG A 14 39.61 -8.51 15.08
CA ARG A 14 39.41 -8.85 16.51
C ARG A 14 39.49 -10.34 16.75
N TYR A 15 38.79 -11.12 15.91
CA TYR A 15 38.78 -12.59 16.00
C TYR A 15 40.19 -13.16 15.84
N LEU A 16 40.96 -12.72 14.85
CA LEU A 16 42.35 -13.18 14.62
C LEU A 16 43.28 -12.87 15.80
N ARG A 17 43.13 -11.67 16.39
CA ARG A 17 43.92 -11.29 17.58
C ARG A 17 43.57 -12.12 18.81
N GLU A 18 42.28 -12.46 19.00
CA GLU A 18 41.86 -13.36 20.09
C GLU A 18 42.33 -14.80 19.84
N ALA A 19 42.19 -15.29 18.61
CA ALA A 19 42.69 -16.60 18.22
C ALA A 19 44.20 -16.73 18.37
N ALA A 20 44.96 -15.66 18.04
CA ALA A 20 46.41 -15.61 18.24
C ALA A 20 46.79 -15.71 19.73
N LYS A 21 46.07 -15.04 20.63
CA LYS A 21 46.26 -15.19 22.09
C LYS A 21 45.96 -16.60 22.57
N ALA A 22 44.85 -17.20 22.11
CA ALA A 22 44.53 -18.58 22.45
C ALA A 22 45.57 -19.58 21.93
N PHE A 23 46.07 -19.36 20.71
CA PHE A 23 47.17 -20.16 20.14
C PHE A 23 48.48 -20.02 20.94
N ALA A 24 48.84 -18.80 21.36
CA ALA A 24 50.03 -18.55 22.17
C ALA A 24 49.96 -19.27 23.53
N GLN A 25 48.77 -19.34 24.13
CA GLN A 25 48.58 -20.10 25.38
C GLN A 25 48.72 -21.62 25.17
N ALA A 26 48.21 -22.14 24.05
CA ALA A 26 48.23 -23.56 23.73
C ALA A 26 49.62 -24.05 23.22
N HIS A 27 50.37 -23.18 22.54
CA HIS A 27 51.62 -23.51 21.86
C HIS A 27 52.70 -22.44 22.06
N PRO A 28 53.23 -22.24 23.29
CA PRO A 28 54.13 -21.16 23.62
C PRO A 28 55.43 -21.16 22.79
N ASP A 29 56.01 -22.34 22.52
CA ASP A 29 57.26 -22.46 21.75
C ASP A 29 57.10 -21.99 20.29
N ARG A 30 55.93 -22.22 19.70
CA ARG A 30 55.64 -21.80 18.33
C ARG A 30 55.18 -20.33 18.25
N ALA A 31 54.52 -19.86 19.28
CA ALA A 31 54.08 -18.48 19.38
C ALA A 31 55.26 -17.52 19.58
N ALA A 32 56.31 -17.97 20.29
CA ALA A 32 57.56 -17.21 20.45
C ALA A 32 58.30 -17.00 19.12
N MET A 33 58.19 -17.94 18.15
CA MET A 33 58.75 -17.79 16.81
C MET A 33 58.05 -16.74 15.96
N LEU A 34 56.82 -16.41 16.30
CA LEU A 34 55.97 -15.46 15.57
C LEU A 34 55.73 -14.16 16.37
N ASP A 35 56.43 -13.99 17.49
CA ASP A 35 56.29 -12.89 18.45
C ASP A 35 54.84 -12.61 18.88
N LEU A 36 54.00 -13.65 18.95
CA LEU A 36 52.58 -13.53 19.30
C LEU A 36 52.33 -13.39 20.82
N ASP A 37 53.35 -13.65 21.65
CA ASP A 37 53.30 -13.62 23.11
C ASP A 37 53.78 -12.31 23.73
N LYS A 38 54.36 -11.42 22.95
CA LYS A 38 54.83 -10.11 23.43
C LYS A 38 53.69 -9.11 23.54
N ALA A 39 53.30 -8.78 24.75
CA ALA A 39 52.36 -7.71 25.03
C ALA A 39 52.97 -6.35 24.63
N GLY A 40 52.62 -5.83 23.45
CA GLY A 40 52.92 -4.45 23.08
C GLY A 40 53.42 -4.17 21.66
N THR A 41 54.13 -5.08 21.00
CA THR A 41 54.63 -4.90 19.62
C THR A 41 54.66 -6.23 18.88
N PRO A 42 53.51 -6.63 18.25
CA PRO A 42 53.53 -7.80 17.38
C PRO A 42 54.46 -7.56 16.18
N ASP A 43 55.02 -8.64 15.61
CA ASP A 43 55.84 -8.54 14.41
C ASP A 43 55.03 -7.83 13.29
N PRO A 44 55.53 -6.73 12.72
CA PRO A 44 54.87 -5.97 11.68
C PRO A 44 54.50 -6.81 10.45
N TYR A 45 55.24 -7.87 10.16
CA TYR A 45 54.91 -8.78 9.04
C TYR A 45 53.75 -9.71 9.35
N VAL A 46 53.66 -10.20 10.59
CA VAL A 46 52.54 -11.02 11.06
C VAL A 46 51.27 -10.18 11.13
N GLU A 47 51.35 -8.92 11.59
CA GLU A 47 50.19 -8.02 11.61
C GLU A 47 49.68 -7.68 10.21
N ARG A 48 50.56 -7.42 9.27
CA ARG A 48 50.17 -7.23 7.85
C ARG A 48 49.56 -8.48 7.22
N LEU A 49 50.03 -9.66 7.60
CA LEU A 49 49.44 -10.92 7.17
C LEU A 49 48.03 -11.09 7.72
N PHE A 50 47.80 -10.73 8.99
CA PHE A 50 46.47 -10.71 9.60
C PHE A 50 45.55 -9.69 8.93
N GLU A 51 46.05 -8.49 8.64
CA GLU A 51 45.30 -7.47 7.89
C GLU A 51 44.88 -7.99 6.51
N GLY A 52 45.79 -8.59 5.75
CA GLY A 52 45.49 -9.16 4.43
C GLY A 52 44.47 -10.32 4.50
N PHE A 53 44.62 -11.17 5.51
CA PHE A 53 43.68 -12.29 5.72
C PHE A 53 42.31 -11.80 6.21
N ALA A 54 42.28 -10.88 7.19
CA ALA A 54 41.03 -10.26 7.67
C ALA A 54 40.30 -9.54 6.57
N PHE A 55 41.01 -8.85 5.67
CA PHE A 55 40.41 -8.22 4.50
C PHE A 55 39.80 -9.22 3.55
N SER A 56 40.51 -10.31 3.27
CA SER A 56 40.00 -11.35 2.35
C SER A 56 38.83 -12.11 2.93
N VAL A 57 38.87 -12.49 4.22
CA VAL A 57 37.80 -13.20 4.93
C VAL A 57 36.62 -12.26 5.18
N GLY A 58 36.89 -11.01 5.54
CA GLY A 58 35.83 -9.98 5.70
C GLY A 58 35.05 -9.79 4.42
N ARG A 59 35.71 -9.69 3.26
CA ARG A 59 35.05 -9.63 1.95
C ARG A 59 34.28 -10.91 1.58
N LEU A 60 34.81 -12.08 1.96
CA LEU A 60 34.10 -13.34 1.75
C LEU A 60 32.83 -13.42 2.62
N ARG A 61 32.93 -12.96 3.86
CA ARG A 61 31.80 -12.94 4.80
C ARG A 61 30.74 -11.92 4.39
N GLU A 62 31.15 -10.72 3.99
CA GLU A 62 30.30 -9.72 3.36
C GLU A 62 29.53 -10.34 2.18
N LYS A 63 30.21 -11.06 1.30
CA LYS A 63 29.60 -11.71 0.15
C LYS A 63 28.65 -12.84 0.55
N ILE A 64 28.97 -13.64 1.57
CA ILE A 64 28.09 -14.70 2.08
C ILE A 64 26.84 -14.10 2.73
N ASP A 65 26.99 -13.01 3.48
CA ASP A 65 25.87 -12.31 4.11
C ASP A 65 25.01 -11.58 3.06
N ASP A 66 25.59 -11.14 1.94
CA ASP A 66 24.90 -10.60 0.77
C ASP A 66 24.15 -11.67 -0.05
N ASP A 67 24.65 -12.89 -0.11
CA ASP A 67 24.00 -13.98 -0.86
C ASP A 67 22.77 -14.55 -0.12
N LEU A 68 22.68 -14.44 1.21
CA LEU A 68 21.51 -14.84 1.99
C LEU A 68 20.27 -13.95 1.74
N PRO A 69 20.37 -12.62 1.61
CA PRO A 69 19.28 -11.78 1.15
C PRO A 69 18.72 -12.18 -0.21
N GLU A 70 19.53 -12.62 -1.17
CA GLU A 70 19.06 -13.05 -2.49
C GLU A 70 18.09 -14.23 -2.41
N LEU A 71 18.36 -15.18 -1.52
CA LEU A 71 17.50 -16.35 -1.32
C LEU A 71 16.18 -15.96 -0.63
N THR A 72 16.26 -15.08 0.38
CA THR A 72 15.06 -14.56 1.08
C THR A 72 14.25 -13.62 0.20
N GLU A 73 14.88 -12.74 -0.59
CA GLU A 73 14.24 -11.92 -1.60
C GLU A 73 13.53 -12.79 -2.64
N GLY A 74 14.17 -13.85 -3.12
CA GLY A 74 13.58 -14.83 -4.03
C GLY A 74 12.30 -15.43 -3.47
N LEU A 75 12.32 -15.88 -2.23
CA LEU A 75 11.15 -16.44 -1.54
C LEU A 75 10.06 -15.40 -1.31
N VAL A 76 10.41 -14.21 -0.82
CA VAL A 76 9.46 -13.11 -0.62
C VAL A 76 8.87 -12.65 -1.94
N SER A 77 9.66 -12.57 -3.02
CA SER A 77 9.16 -12.17 -4.34
C SER A 77 8.15 -13.15 -4.92
N MET A 78 8.28 -14.44 -4.60
CA MET A 78 7.33 -15.49 -5.00
C MET A 78 6.03 -15.42 -4.22
N LEU A 79 6.12 -15.19 -2.91
CA LEU A 79 4.97 -15.20 -2.00
C LEU A 79 4.26 -13.84 -1.98
N TRP A 80 5.03 -12.75 -1.96
CA TRP A 80 4.53 -11.38 -1.85
C TRP A 80 5.39 -10.37 -2.62
N PRO A 81 5.26 -10.31 -3.94
CA PRO A 81 6.06 -9.41 -4.77
C PRO A 81 5.91 -7.93 -4.39
N HIS A 82 4.81 -7.54 -3.74
CA HIS A 82 4.58 -6.15 -3.31
C HIS A 82 5.49 -5.70 -2.16
N TYR A 83 6.04 -6.62 -1.38
CA TYR A 83 6.99 -6.32 -0.31
C TYR A 83 8.36 -5.87 -0.79
N LEU A 84 8.69 -6.18 -2.03
CA LEU A 84 9.96 -5.82 -2.65
C LEU A 84 9.81 -4.66 -3.63
N ARG A 85 8.59 -4.15 -3.81
CA ARG A 85 8.31 -3.07 -4.75
C ARG A 85 8.12 -1.76 -4.03
N THR A 86 8.66 -0.70 -4.60
CA THR A 86 8.38 0.68 -4.19
C THR A 86 6.88 0.95 -4.25
N ILE A 87 6.33 1.58 -3.21
CA ILE A 87 4.98 2.14 -3.27
C ILE A 87 5.10 3.51 -3.93
N PRO A 88 4.53 3.72 -5.12
CA PRO A 88 4.63 4.99 -5.83
C PRO A 88 3.91 6.13 -5.11
N SER A 89 4.11 7.34 -5.60
CA SER A 89 3.36 8.51 -5.13
C SER A 89 1.86 8.31 -5.34
N LEU A 90 1.07 8.64 -4.31
CA LEU A 90 -0.38 8.51 -4.24
C LEU A 90 -1.03 9.86 -3.99
N SER A 91 -2.25 10.05 -4.46
CA SER A 91 -3.08 11.23 -4.19
C SER A 91 -4.56 10.87 -4.28
N ILE A 92 -5.42 11.78 -3.85
CA ILE A 92 -6.87 11.73 -4.12
C ILE A 92 -7.19 12.83 -5.13
N VAL A 93 -7.95 12.48 -6.15
CA VAL A 93 -8.39 13.41 -7.20
C VAL A 93 -9.92 13.46 -7.22
N ALA A 94 -10.45 14.69 -7.36
CA ALA A 94 -11.83 14.94 -7.69
C ALA A 94 -11.97 15.14 -9.20
N LEU A 95 -12.88 14.42 -9.83
CA LEU A 95 -13.29 14.58 -11.22
C LEU A 95 -14.69 15.19 -11.22
N THR A 96 -14.77 16.51 -11.29
CA THR A 96 -16.05 17.23 -11.19
C THR A 96 -16.65 17.42 -12.58
N PRO A 97 -17.81 16.79 -12.87
CA PRO A 97 -18.50 16.97 -14.13
C PRO A 97 -19.18 18.33 -14.20
N THR A 98 -19.31 18.89 -15.39
CA THR A 98 -20.11 20.09 -15.64
C THR A 98 -21.60 19.71 -15.60
N LEU A 99 -22.26 19.94 -14.47
CA LEU A 99 -23.62 19.49 -14.19
C LEU A 99 -24.65 19.81 -15.30
N PRO A 100 -24.75 21.04 -15.85
CA PRO A 100 -25.77 21.36 -16.86
C PRO A 100 -25.68 20.51 -18.13
N ALA A 101 -24.50 19.91 -18.41
CA ALA A 101 -24.29 19.08 -19.60
C ALA A 101 -24.56 17.59 -19.36
N MET A 102 -24.70 17.17 -18.10
CA MET A 102 -24.75 15.76 -17.72
C MET A 102 -26.20 15.24 -17.70
N LYS A 103 -26.50 14.21 -18.50
CA LYS A 103 -27.84 13.63 -18.62
C LYS A 103 -28.00 12.31 -17.86
N MET A 104 -26.94 11.53 -17.75
CA MET A 104 -26.92 10.22 -17.11
C MET A 104 -25.61 10.02 -16.37
N ALA A 105 -25.55 8.97 -15.56
CA ALA A 105 -24.31 8.57 -14.92
C ALA A 105 -23.30 8.08 -15.95
N GLU A 106 -22.02 8.47 -15.77
CA GLU A 106 -20.91 8.07 -16.62
C GLU A 106 -19.84 7.38 -15.77
N THR A 107 -19.19 6.33 -16.29
CA THR A 107 -18.15 5.61 -15.56
C THR A 107 -16.78 5.92 -16.12
N VAL A 108 -15.89 6.42 -15.27
CA VAL A 108 -14.46 6.55 -15.53
C VAL A 108 -13.79 5.24 -15.10
N PRO A 109 -13.15 4.49 -16.02
CA PRO A 109 -12.59 3.18 -15.69
C PRO A 109 -11.34 3.29 -14.81
N ALA A 110 -11.04 2.20 -14.10
CA ALA A 110 -9.75 2.02 -13.46
C ALA A 110 -8.61 2.10 -14.48
N GLY A 111 -7.50 2.73 -14.10
CA GLY A 111 -6.36 2.95 -15.01
C GLY A 111 -6.48 4.21 -15.88
N PHE A 112 -7.52 5.01 -15.72
CA PHE A 112 -7.66 6.28 -16.42
C PHE A 112 -6.53 7.24 -16.09
N GLU A 113 -5.88 7.79 -17.13
CA GLU A 113 -4.70 8.64 -16.96
C GLU A 113 -5.08 10.09 -16.61
N ILE A 114 -4.44 10.58 -15.56
CA ILE A 114 -4.51 11.97 -15.10
C ILE A 114 -3.07 12.47 -14.99
N SER A 115 -2.82 13.67 -15.48
CA SER A 115 -1.45 14.19 -15.52
C SER A 115 -1.32 15.60 -14.96
N SER A 116 -0.10 15.93 -14.58
CA SER A 116 0.29 17.28 -14.20
C SER A 116 0.61 18.12 -15.44
N ARG A 117 0.74 19.43 -15.23
CA ARG A 117 1.45 20.29 -16.17
C ARG A 117 2.93 19.90 -16.22
N PRO A 118 3.65 20.23 -17.30
CA PRO A 118 5.09 20.03 -17.37
C PRO A 118 5.82 20.71 -16.21
N LEU A 119 6.72 19.99 -15.54
CA LEU A 119 7.46 20.42 -14.35
C LEU A 119 8.96 20.55 -14.63
N GLY A 120 9.57 21.56 -14.05
CA GLY A 120 11.00 21.77 -14.08
C GLY A 120 11.58 22.10 -15.46
N PRO A 121 12.92 22.21 -15.57
CA PRO A 121 13.60 22.63 -16.80
C PRO A 121 13.52 21.60 -17.93
N LYS A 122 13.21 20.36 -17.62
CA LYS A 122 13.09 19.25 -18.58
C LYS A 122 11.64 18.96 -18.99
N ASN A 123 10.68 19.78 -18.53
CA ASN A 123 9.25 19.65 -18.85
C ASN A 123 8.68 18.25 -18.53
N THR A 124 9.08 17.64 -17.41
CA THR A 124 8.60 16.32 -17.01
C THR A 124 7.12 16.38 -16.62
N VAL A 125 6.33 15.48 -17.16
CA VAL A 125 4.92 15.32 -16.83
C VAL A 125 4.76 14.17 -15.85
N CYS A 126 4.17 14.45 -14.67
CA CYS A 126 3.82 13.43 -13.71
C CYS A 126 2.48 12.79 -14.11
N ARG A 127 2.49 11.47 -14.37
CA ARG A 127 1.33 10.72 -14.84
C ARG A 127 0.80 9.84 -13.73
N TYR A 128 -0.48 9.95 -13.47
CA TYR A 128 -1.21 9.15 -12.50
C TYR A 128 -2.32 8.39 -13.20
N ARG A 129 -2.76 7.29 -12.60
CA ARG A 129 -3.93 6.54 -13.06
C ARG A 129 -4.88 6.29 -11.91
N THR A 130 -6.17 6.25 -12.18
CA THR A 130 -7.21 5.89 -11.21
C THR A 130 -7.01 4.44 -10.76
N THR A 131 -7.23 4.17 -9.47
CA THR A 131 -7.02 2.82 -8.90
C THR A 131 -8.25 1.93 -9.02
N ARG A 132 -9.43 2.52 -9.22
CA ARG A 132 -10.73 1.85 -9.34
C ARG A 132 -11.65 2.60 -10.29
N ASP A 133 -12.73 1.96 -10.68
CA ASP A 133 -13.81 2.60 -11.43
C ASP A 133 -14.45 3.71 -10.59
N LEU A 134 -14.82 4.80 -11.24
CA LEU A 134 -15.50 5.93 -10.63
C LEU A 134 -16.77 6.26 -11.41
N THR A 135 -17.92 6.15 -10.76
CA THR A 135 -19.18 6.61 -11.32
C THR A 135 -19.38 8.10 -11.07
N LEU A 136 -19.50 8.85 -12.14
CA LEU A 136 -19.87 10.26 -12.13
C LEU A 136 -21.39 10.33 -12.23
N ASN A 137 -22.02 10.91 -11.21
CA ASN A 137 -23.46 11.13 -11.19
C ASN A 137 -23.79 12.60 -11.52
N PRO A 138 -24.97 12.90 -12.08
CA PRO A 138 -25.40 14.26 -12.37
C PRO A 138 -25.76 15.05 -11.09
N LEU A 139 -24.88 14.99 -10.08
CA LEU A 139 -25.05 15.55 -8.74
C LEU A 139 -23.79 16.28 -8.29
N ALA A 140 -23.95 17.33 -7.48
CA ALA A 140 -22.86 17.94 -6.72
C ALA A 140 -23.36 18.36 -5.33
N ILE A 141 -22.50 18.35 -4.34
CA ILE A 141 -22.81 18.90 -3.01
C ILE A 141 -22.57 20.41 -3.03
N GLU A 142 -23.62 21.19 -2.86
CA GLU A 142 -23.54 22.66 -2.77
C GLU A 142 -23.30 23.11 -1.33
N GLU A 143 -23.98 22.47 -0.38
CA GLU A 143 -23.96 22.88 1.02
C GLU A 143 -23.93 21.67 1.94
N ALA A 144 -23.14 21.76 3.00
CA ALA A 144 -23.15 20.83 4.09
C ALA A 144 -23.06 21.62 5.40
N VAL A 145 -24.09 21.50 6.24
CA VAL A 145 -24.20 22.28 7.48
C VAL A 145 -24.67 21.38 8.61
N MET A 146 -24.04 21.54 9.76
CA MET A 146 -24.48 20.91 11.01
C MET A 146 -25.58 21.76 11.66
N MET A 147 -26.67 21.13 12.03
CA MET A 147 -27.85 21.76 12.61
C MET A 147 -28.24 21.11 13.94
N ALA A 148 -28.97 21.83 14.76
CA ALA A 148 -29.66 21.27 15.90
C ALA A 148 -31.09 20.86 15.51
N GLU A 149 -31.50 19.65 15.87
CA GLU A 149 -32.88 19.18 15.79
C GLU A 149 -33.71 19.71 17.00
N PRO A 150 -35.04 19.80 16.85
CA PRO A 150 -35.90 20.26 17.97
C PRO A 150 -35.82 19.40 19.23
N ASP A 151 -35.42 18.15 19.11
CA ASP A 151 -35.23 17.20 20.22
C ASP A 151 -33.86 17.29 20.87
N GLY A 152 -33.04 18.24 20.46
CA GLY A 152 -31.69 18.48 20.98
C GLY A 152 -30.59 17.64 20.33
N ARG A 153 -30.92 16.72 19.43
CA ARG A 153 -29.91 15.97 18.63
C ARG A 153 -29.30 16.87 17.55
N SER A 154 -28.22 16.42 16.94
CA SER A 154 -27.64 17.10 15.77
C SER A 154 -28.01 16.40 14.49
N ALA A 155 -28.14 17.18 13.41
CA ALA A 155 -28.35 16.68 12.06
C ALA A 155 -27.37 17.33 11.10
N LEU A 156 -26.85 16.56 10.17
CA LEU A 156 -26.08 17.02 9.03
C LEU A 156 -27.03 17.20 7.84
N ARG A 157 -27.17 18.46 7.40
CA ARG A 157 -27.92 18.79 6.20
C ARG A 157 -26.96 18.84 5.02
N LEU A 158 -27.24 18.03 3.98
CA LEU A 158 -26.52 17.99 2.72
C LEU A 158 -27.44 18.44 1.60
N ARG A 159 -27.15 19.55 0.98
CA ARG A 159 -27.87 20.03 -0.20
C ARG A 159 -27.13 19.61 -1.45
N PHE A 160 -27.82 18.90 -2.31
CA PHE A 160 -27.31 18.43 -3.60
C PHE A 160 -27.88 19.30 -4.73
N ALA A 161 -27.01 19.83 -5.58
CA ALA A 161 -27.39 20.37 -6.88
C ALA A 161 -27.52 19.21 -7.86
N CYS A 162 -28.49 19.31 -8.76
CA CYS A 162 -28.79 18.31 -9.78
C CYS A 162 -28.67 18.93 -11.17
N SER A 163 -28.32 18.11 -12.16
CA SER A 163 -28.55 18.49 -13.54
C SER A 163 -30.05 18.44 -13.84
N GLU A 164 -30.62 19.53 -14.33
CA GLU A 164 -32.04 19.58 -14.73
C GLU A 164 -32.33 18.65 -15.92
N LEU A 165 -31.32 18.25 -16.68
CA LEU A 165 -31.41 17.32 -17.80
C LEU A 165 -31.22 15.87 -17.39
N ALA A 166 -31.03 15.60 -16.08
CA ALA A 166 -30.75 14.24 -15.59
C ALA A 166 -31.94 13.29 -15.78
N ASP A 167 -31.66 12.14 -16.36
CA ASP A 167 -32.56 10.99 -16.37
C ASP A 167 -32.30 10.11 -15.15
N TRP A 168 -33.12 10.28 -14.14
CA TRP A 168 -32.99 9.53 -12.87
C TRP A 168 -33.27 8.04 -13.03
N SER A 169 -34.00 7.63 -14.09
CA SER A 169 -34.22 6.20 -14.37
C SER A 169 -32.97 5.46 -14.83
N GLN A 170 -32.01 6.19 -15.39
CA GLN A 170 -30.71 5.69 -15.85
C GLN A 170 -29.56 5.96 -14.85
N THR A 171 -29.88 6.57 -13.70
CA THR A 171 -28.88 6.95 -12.70
C THR A 171 -28.95 6.01 -11.51
N ASP A 172 -27.90 5.24 -11.30
CA ASP A 172 -27.80 4.32 -10.16
C ASP A 172 -27.33 5.07 -8.91
N LEU A 173 -28.26 5.35 -8.00
CA LEU A 173 -27.98 6.01 -6.72
C LEU A 173 -27.83 5.03 -5.55
N ARG A 174 -27.89 3.70 -5.79
CA ARG A 174 -27.80 2.69 -4.72
C ARG A 174 -26.56 2.82 -3.87
N ARG A 175 -25.46 3.36 -4.44
CA ARG A 175 -24.19 3.53 -3.77
C ARG A 175 -23.57 4.86 -4.16
N LEU A 176 -23.49 5.79 -3.20
CA LEU A 176 -22.84 7.07 -3.40
C LEU A 176 -21.58 7.14 -2.52
N PRO A 177 -20.38 7.02 -3.11
CA PRO A 177 -19.14 7.20 -2.38
C PRO A 177 -18.86 8.69 -2.12
N LEU A 178 -18.59 9.03 -0.87
CA LEU A 178 -18.24 10.37 -0.41
C LEU A 178 -16.83 10.35 0.18
N TYR A 179 -16.00 11.30 -0.21
CA TYR A 179 -14.68 11.51 0.36
C TYR A 179 -14.74 12.58 1.45
N LEU A 180 -14.16 12.29 2.63
CA LEU A 180 -14.16 13.11 3.84
C LEU A 180 -12.77 13.69 4.10
N GLY A 181 -12.25 14.55 3.23
CA GLY A 181 -10.80 14.75 3.25
C GLY A 181 -10.28 16.18 3.09
N GLU A 182 -10.98 17.22 3.47
CA GLU A 182 -10.36 18.55 3.48
C GLU A 182 -9.42 18.73 4.68
N ASP A 183 -9.89 18.34 5.86
CA ASP A 183 -9.14 18.31 7.11
C ASP A 183 -9.23 16.91 7.75
N ALA A 184 -8.09 16.34 8.15
CA ALA A 184 -8.03 14.99 8.68
C ALA A 184 -8.80 14.82 10.00
N VAL A 185 -8.87 15.86 10.83
CA VAL A 185 -9.58 15.83 12.13
C VAL A 185 -11.07 15.85 11.88
N THR A 186 -11.57 16.83 11.12
CA THR A 186 -12.99 16.94 10.76
C THR A 186 -13.45 15.71 9.96
N GLY A 187 -12.65 15.25 8.99
CA GLY A 187 -12.97 14.09 8.19
C GLY A 187 -13.09 12.81 9.00
N SER A 188 -12.15 12.55 9.93
CA SER A 188 -12.23 11.37 10.80
C SER A 188 -13.40 11.44 11.77
N ALA A 189 -13.74 12.62 12.30
CA ALA A 189 -14.93 12.84 13.10
C ALA A 189 -16.20 12.55 12.31
N LEU A 190 -16.34 13.11 11.10
CA LEU A 190 -17.47 12.83 10.21
C LEU A 190 -17.56 11.34 9.85
N HIS A 191 -16.43 10.67 9.61
CA HIS A 191 -16.40 9.23 9.36
C HIS A 191 -17.03 8.44 10.51
N LEU A 192 -16.62 8.71 11.74
CA LEU A 192 -17.20 8.08 12.95
C LEU A 192 -18.71 8.38 13.06
N TRP A 193 -19.10 9.64 12.88
CA TRP A 193 -20.48 10.05 13.07
C TRP A 193 -21.43 9.46 12.02
N LEU A 194 -21.03 9.49 10.77
CA LEU A 194 -21.81 8.91 9.68
C LEU A 194 -21.94 7.40 9.79
N THR A 195 -20.85 6.69 10.12
CA THR A 195 -20.84 5.22 10.10
C THR A 195 -21.37 4.56 11.38
N ARG A 196 -21.37 5.28 12.52
CA ARG A 196 -21.71 4.70 13.83
C ARG A 196 -22.79 5.41 14.61
N ARG A 197 -23.03 6.70 14.33
CA ARG A 197 -23.97 7.53 15.11
C ARG A 197 -25.17 8.00 14.32
N GLN A 198 -25.34 7.54 13.09
CA GLN A 198 -26.53 7.80 12.32
C GLN A 198 -27.74 7.14 13.00
N ALA A 199 -28.77 7.95 13.25
CA ALA A 199 -30.06 7.49 13.79
C ALA A 199 -31.14 7.41 12.74
N ALA A 200 -31.20 8.37 11.80
CA ALA A 200 -32.17 8.40 10.71
C ALA A 200 -31.62 9.17 9.50
N LEU A 201 -32.21 8.92 8.34
CA LEU A 201 -31.95 9.64 7.11
C LEU A 201 -33.27 10.12 6.51
N TYR A 202 -33.34 11.39 6.13
CA TYR A 202 -34.52 11.99 5.53
C TYR A 202 -34.17 12.67 4.21
N LEU A 203 -35.11 12.56 3.26
CA LEU A 203 -35.11 13.30 2.00
C LEU A 203 -36.07 14.49 2.12
N ARG A 204 -35.63 15.67 1.68
CA ARG A 204 -36.47 16.85 1.52
C ARG A 204 -36.42 17.33 0.07
N LEU A 205 -37.56 17.37 -0.58
CA LEU A 205 -37.73 17.87 -1.95
C LEU A 205 -38.18 19.34 -1.94
N PRO A 206 -37.79 20.12 -2.96
CA PRO A 206 -38.26 21.50 -3.11
C PRO A 206 -39.78 21.58 -3.15
N GLY A 207 -40.38 22.53 -2.43
CA GLY A 207 -41.84 22.74 -2.39
C GLY A 207 -42.61 21.74 -1.52
N GLN A 208 -41.94 20.74 -0.91
CA GLN A 208 -42.59 19.83 0.04
C GLN A 208 -42.25 20.27 1.48
N ALA A 209 -43.30 20.40 2.31
CA ALA A 209 -43.10 20.78 3.72
C ALA A 209 -42.60 19.59 4.57
N GLU A 210 -43.05 18.37 4.24
CA GLU A 210 -42.69 17.17 4.97
C GLU A 210 -41.42 16.52 4.44
N ARG A 211 -40.64 15.95 5.35
CA ARG A 211 -39.46 15.15 5.03
C ARG A 211 -39.83 13.68 4.92
N VAL A 212 -39.29 13.00 3.91
CA VAL A 212 -39.54 11.57 3.64
C VAL A 212 -38.42 10.76 4.30
N SER A 213 -38.77 9.77 5.11
CA SER A 213 -37.78 8.86 5.72
C SER A 213 -37.21 7.93 4.67
N LEU A 214 -35.89 7.73 4.70
CA LEU A 214 -35.18 6.79 3.86
C LEU A 214 -34.51 5.73 4.74
N ASP A 215 -34.45 4.49 4.25
CA ASP A 215 -33.74 3.38 4.89
C ASP A 215 -32.23 3.39 4.57
N GLY A 216 -31.72 4.55 4.15
CA GLY A 216 -30.32 4.73 3.79
C GLY A 216 -29.39 4.76 4.98
N TYR A 217 -28.19 4.22 4.79
CA TYR A 217 -27.15 4.18 5.83
C TYR A 217 -25.77 4.39 5.25
N PHE A 218 -24.85 4.88 6.09
CA PHE A 218 -23.45 5.03 5.73
C PHE A 218 -22.62 3.83 6.21
N SER A 219 -21.73 3.37 5.33
CA SER A 219 -20.73 2.34 5.64
C SER A 219 -19.31 2.84 5.37
N PRO A 220 -18.28 2.33 6.09
CA PRO A 220 -16.90 2.66 5.82
C PRO A 220 -16.48 2.23 4.41
N GLY A 221 -15.87 3.13 3.63
CA GLY A 221 -15.29 2.86 2.33
C GLY A 221 -13.78 2.59 2.40
N GLY A 222 -13.18 2.21 1.28
CA GLY A 222 -11.73 2.01 1.16
C GLY A 222 -11.23 0.65 1.63
N PHE A 223 -12.09 -0.24 2.11
CA PHE A 223 -11.72 -1.55 2.68
C PHE A 223 -12.03 -2.74 1.77
N SER A 224 -12.76 -2.55 0.69
CA SER A 224 -13.11 -3.64 -0.22
C SER A 224 -11.92 -4.05 -1.09
N GLU A 225 -12.03 -5.23 -1.72
CA GLU A 225 -11.01 -5.68 -2.67
C GLU A 225 -10.91 -4.78 -3.91
N GLU A 226 -12.01 -4.17 -4.30
CA GLU A 226 -12.10 -3.22 -5.41
C GLU A 226 -11.41 -1.88 -5.09
N ASP A 227 -11.28 -1.55 -3.81
CA ASP A 227 -10.65 -0.33 -3.32
C ASP A 227 -9.11 -0.39 -3.26
N ARG A 228 -8.48 -1.48 -3.67
CA ARG A 228 -7.02 -1.63 -3.59
C ARG A 228 -6.30 -0.58 -4.42
N LEU A 229 -5.19 -0.06 -3.88
CA LEU A 229 -4.38 0.96 -4.56
C LEU A 229 -3.53 0.38 -5.69
N TRP A 230 -3.12 -0.88 -5.56
CA TRP A 230 -2.37 -1.63 -6.58
C TRP A 230 -2.89 -3.06 -6.70
N PRO A 231 -2.72 -3.70 -7.86
CA PRO A 231 -3.23 -5.05 -8.11
C PRO A 231 -2.67 -6.06 -7.10
N LYS A 232 -3.52 -6.97 -6.64
CA LYS A 232 -3.11 -8.10 -5.80
C LYS A 232 -2.22 -9.05 -6.59
N GLY A 233 -1.13 -9.51 -5.98
CA GLY A 233 -0.41 -10.70 -6.47
C GLY A 233 -1.28 -11.96 -6.34
N GLU A 234 -1.16 -12.91 -7.28
CA GLU A 234 -2.00 -14.12 -7.34
C GLU A 234 -2.02 -14.93 -6.03
N SER A 235 -0.95 -14.88 -5.24
CA SER A 235 -0.79 -15.66 -4.00
C SER A 235 -0.79 -14.81 -2.72
N ALA A 236 -0.96 -13.49 -2.79
CA ALA A 236 -0.78 -12.63 -1.62
C ALA A 236 -2.00 -12.62 -0.69
N PHE A 237 -1.73 -12.72 0.63
CA PHE A 237 -2.74 -12.54 1.65
C PHE A 237 -3.21 -11.08 1.72
N SER A 238 -4.52 -10.86 1.61
CA SER A 238 -5.11 -9.51 1.49
C SER A 238 -4.87 -8.61 2.70
N GLY A 239 -4.72 -9.21 3.89
CA GLY A 239 -4.54 -8.46 5.14
C GLY A 239 -3.27 -7.64 5.19
N TYR A 240 -2.21 -8.16 4.62
CA TYR A 240 -0.93 -7.45 4.61
C TYR A 240 -0.96 -6.24 3.67
N GLN A 241 -1.63 -6.37 2.53
CA GLN A 241 -1.85 -5.23 1.65
C GLN A 241 -2.66 -4.14 2.34
N LEU A 242 -3.72 -4.51 3.08
CA LEU A 242 -4.53 -3.58 3.87
C LEU A 242 -3.70 -2.79 4.86
N LEU A 243 -2.82 -3.47 5.63
CA LEU A 243 -1.93 -2.81 6.59
C LEU A 243 -0.96 -1.85 5.89
N LEU A 244 -0.32 -2.32 4.82
CA LEU A 244 0.63 -1.51 4.08
C LEU A 244 -0.02 -0.25 3.48
N GLU A 245 -1.23 -0.38 2.93
CA GLU A 245 -2.01 0.75 2.42
C GLU A 245 -2.43 1.71 3.55
N TYR A 246 -2.82 1.20 4.71
CA TYR A 246 -3.22 2.03 5.86
C TYR A 246 -2.06 2.88 6.37
N PHE A 247 -0.89 2.28 6.59
CA PHE A 247 0.29 3.01 7.08
C PHE A 247 0.94 3.89 6.02
N THR A 248 0.71 3.62 4.73
CA THR A 248 1.28 4.42 3.63
C THR A 248 0.37 5.54 3.17
N PHE A 249 -0.94 5.29 3.03
CA PHE A 249 -1.90 6.25 2.46
C PHE A 249 -3.27 6.15 3.14
N ARG A 250 -3.35 6.76 4.30
CA ARG A 250 -4.52 6.72 5.16
C ARG A 250 -5.74 7.41 4.54
N GLU A 251 -5.54 8.38 3.67
CA GLU A 251 -6.57 9.12 2.94
C GLU A 251 -7.50 8.18 2.13
N LYS A 252 -7.02 7.02 1.72
CA LYS A 252 -7.83 5.97 1.10
C LYS A 252 -9.01 5.53 1.97
N PHE A 253 -8.86 5.55 3.29
CA PHE A 253 -9.86 5.09 4.26
C PHE A 253 -10.80 6.21 4.74
N MET A 254 -10.62 7.41 4.21
CA MET A 254 -11.50 8.56 4.49
C MET A 254 -12.71 8.61 3.55
N PHE A 255 -13.04 7.51 2.90
CA PHE A 255 -14.27 7.37 2.15
C PHE A 255 -15.37 6.76 3.02
N VAL A 256 -16.60 7.24 2.84
CA VAL A 256 -17.82 6.61 3.31
C VAL A 256 -18.74 6.35 2.13
N GLN A 257 -19.54 5.33 2.23
CA GLN A 257 -20.48 4.95 1.18
C GLN A 257 -21.90 5.07 1.70
N LEU A 258 -22.69 5.94 1.10
CA LEU A 258 -24.12 6.04 1.35
C LEU A 258 -24.82 4.97 0.52
N ASN A 259 -25.56 4.09 1.18
CA ASN A 259 -26.28 2.94 0.64
C ASN A 259 -27.78 3.08 0.96
N GLY A 260 -28.61 2.24 0.34
CA GLY A 260 -30.03 2.12 0.66
C GLY A 260 -30.88 3.23 0.06
N LEU A 261 -30.46 3.82 -1.06
CA LEU A 261 -31.22 4.84 -1.79
C LEU A 261 -32.01 4.26 -2.99
N GLU A 262 -32.19 2.95 -3.07
CA GLU A 262 -32.88 2.27 -4.19
C GLU A 262 -34.31 2.76 -4.39
N ASN A 263 -34.97 3.10 -3.30
CA ASN A 263 -36.38 3.56 -3.30
C ASN A 263 -36.51 5.08 -3.38
N MET A 264 -35.36 5.81 -3.51
CA MET A 264 -35.41 7.24 -3.65
C MET A 264 -35.85 7.64 -5.05
N THR A 265 -37.00 8.28 -5.16
CA THR A 265 -37.50 8.80 -6.42
C THR A 265 -37.31 10.31 -6.49
N LEU A 266 -36.59 10.76 -7.52
CA LEU A 266 -36.42 12.18 -7.80
C LEU A 266 -37.29 12.59 -8.99
N PRO A 267 -38.01 13.72 -8.89
CA PRO A 267 -38.79 14.25 -10.02
C PRO A 267 -37.88 14.64 -11.19
N ALA A 268 -38.36 14.50 -12.42
CA ALA A 268 -37.66 15.01 -13.59
C ALA A 268 -37.53 16.55 -13.52
N GLY A 269 -36.38 17.07 -13.95
CA GLY A 269 -36.10 18.51 -13.95
C GLY A 269 -35.87 19.13 -12.57
N ILE A 270 -35.62 18.30 -11.55
CA ILE A 270 -35.32 18.80 -10.22
C ILE A 270 -33.93 19.47 -10.21
N ALA A 271 -33.86 20.72 -9.72
CA ALA A 271 -32.60 21.48 -9.65
C ALA A 271 -31.77 21.12 -8.38
N HIS A 272 -32.44 20.77 -7.29
CA HIS A 272 -31.76 20.43 -6.02
C HIS A 272 -32.65 19.58 -5.11
N PHE A 273 -32.03 18.79 -4.23
CA PHE A 273 -32.68 18.12 -3.10
C PHE A 273 -31.79 18.17 -1.87
N THR A 274 -32.35 17.87 -0.71
CA THR A 274 -31.60 17.87 0.54
C THR A 274 -31.72 16.53 1.24
N LEU A 275 -30.59 15.98 1.71
CA LEU A 275 -30.55 14.87 2.66
C LEU A 275 -30.26 15.41 4.06
N GLU A 276 -31.03 14.96 5.03
CA GLU A 276 -30.83 15.27 6.45
C GLU A 276 -30.46 14.00 7.20
N VAL A 277 -29.22 13.92 7.69
CA VAL A 277 -28.67 12.80 8.45
C VAL A 277 -28.80 13.15 9.92
N VAL A 278 -29.74 12.55 10.63
CA VAL A 278 -29.94 12.78 12.07
C VAL A 278 -29.06 11.82 12.85
N PHE A 279 -28.35 12.35 13.83
CA PHE A 279 -27.44 11.59 14.68
C PHE A 279 -28.11 11.21 16.02
N SER A 280 -27.61 10.16 16.64
CA SER A 280 -28.08 9.71 17.97
C SER A 280 -27.62 10.60 19.12
N GLU A 281 -26.61 11.42 18.88
CA GLU A 281 -25.98 12.26 19.90
C GLU A 281 -25.83 13.72 19.40
N VAL A 282 -25.42 14.63 20.28
CA VAL A 282 -25.12 16.03 19.94
C VAL A 282 -23.70 16.14 19.40
N TRP A 283 -23.54 16.77 18.24
CA TRP A 283 -22.23 17.11 17.69
C TRP A 283 -21.50 18.09 18.60
N GLN A 284 -20.49 17.61 19.28
CA GLN A 284 -19.75 18.35 20.31
C GLN A 284 -18.54 19.06 19.76
N SER A 285 -18.56 19.62 18.61
CA SER A 285 -17.30 20.14 18.19
C SER A 285 -17.41 21.51 17.55
N ASP A 286 -16.40 22.32 17.83
CA ASP A 286 -16.08 23.54 17.11
C ASP A 286 -15.52 23.24 15.69
N LEU A 287 -15.59 21.98 15.23
CA LEU A 287 -15.11 21.56 13.91
C LEU A 287 -16.07 22.08 12.84
N PRO A 288 -15.62 22.95 11.95
CA PRO A 288 -16.46 23.48 10.90
C PRO A 288 -16.77 22.38 9.86
N VAL A 289 -18.04 22.21 9.54
CA VAL A 289 -18.51 21.35 8.47
C VAL A 289 -18.99 22.21 7.31
N SER A 290 -18.50 21.93 6.12
CA SER A 290 -18.85 22.67 4.90
C SER A 290 -18.96 21.72 3.70
N ALA A 291 -19.40 22.21 2.55
CA ALA A 291 -19.45 21.43 1.30
C ALA A 291 -18.07 20.86 0.91
N SER A 292 -16.98 21.47 1.34
CA SER A 292 -15.63 20.95 1.10
C SER A 292 -15.24 19.77 2.00
N SER A 293 -15.95 19.57 3.12
CA SER A 293 -15.72 18.46 4.03
C SER A 293 -16.23 17.10 3.50
N LEU A 294 -17.19 17.13 2.57
CA LEU A 294 -17.76 15.93 1.91
C LEU A 294 -17.76 16.16 0.40
N ARG A 295 -17.09 15.29 -0.33
CA ARG A 295 -16.97 15.45 -1.80
C ARG A 295 -17.42 14.19 -2.52
N LEU A 296 -18.21 14.39 -3.58
CA LEU A 296 -18.53 13.37 -4.58
C LEU A 296 -17.38 13.25 -5.61
N HIS A 297 -17.46 12.22 -6.43
CA HIS A 297 -16.64 12.01 -7.61
C HIS A 297 -15.12 12.02 -7.31
N CYS A 298 -14.74 11.47 -6.16
CA CYS A 298 -13.34 11.36 -5.73
C CYS A 298 -12.83 9.94 -5.89
N VAL A 299 -11.57 9.81 -6.31
CA VAL A 299 -10.91 8.53 -6.52
C VAL A 299 -9.44 8.61 -6.13
N PRO A 300 -8.88 7.56 -5.48
CA PRO A 300 -7.44 7.46 -5.30
C PRO A 300 -6.74 7.28 -6.63
N VAL A 301 -5.58 7.92 -6.79
CA VAL A 301 -4.73 7.83 -7.96
C VAL A 301 -3.32 7.46 -7.58
N ILE A 302 -2.65 6.69 -8.45
CA ILE A 302 -1.31 6.18 -8.25
C ILE A 302 -0.41 6.60 -9.40
N ASN A 303 0.82 7.04 -9.08
CA ASN A 303 1.80 7.48 -10.07
C ASN A 303 2.45 6.27 -10.75
N LEU A 304 1.73 5.66 -11.67
CA LEU A 304 2.19 4.56 -12.51
C LEU A 304 1.80 4.79 -13.96
N PHE A 305 2.73 4.53 -14.87
CA PHE A 305 2.51 4.64 -16.32
C PHE A 305 3.32 3.61 -17.08
N THR A 306 2.79 3.14 -18.20
CA THR A 306 3.43 2.14 -19.04
C THR A 306 4.39 2.82 -20.02
N LEU A 307 5.58 2.25 -20.18
CA LEU A 307 6.58 2.70 -21.15
C LEU A 307 7.46 1.52 -21.60
N GLU A 308 8.32 1.79 -22.59
CA GLU A 308 9.32 0.84 -23.03
C GLU A 308 10.67 1.14 -22.36
N ALA A 309 11.48 0.12 -22.15
CA ALA A 309 12.91 0.29 -21.84
C ALA A 309 13.74 0.37 -23.12
N ASP A 310 14.95 0.90 -23.00
CA ASP A 310 15.93 0.83 -24.07
C ASP A 310 16.21 -0.64 -24.39
N PRO A 311 16.26 -1.03 -25.68
CA PRO A 311 16.58 -2.40 -26.07
C PRO A 311 17.96 -2.82 -25.55
N LEU A 312 18.05 -4.01 -24.99
CA LEU A 312 19.30 -4.58 -24.51
C LEU A 312 19.91 -5.50 -25.57
N THR A 313 21.20 -5.33 -25.81
CA THR A 313 21.98 -6.29 -26.61
C THR A 313 22.63 -7.29 -25.67
N ILE A 314 22.18 -8.52 -25.71
CA ILE A 314 22.70 -9.59 -24.87
C ILE A 314 23.92 -10.20 -25.54
N SER A 315 25.06 -10.11 -24.86
CA SER A 315 26.35 -10.62 -25.35
C SER A 315 26.77 -11.95 -24.68
N GLY A 316 26.04 -12.36 -23.64
CA GLY A 316 26.41 -13.51 -22.81
C GLY A 316 27.64 -13.30 -21.91
N LEU A 317 28.26 -12.13 -21.96
CA LEU A 317 29.43 -11.79 -21.14
C LEU A 317 29.05 -11.20 -19.78
N GLU A 318 27.87 -10.60 -19.69
CA GLU A 318 27.36 -9.97 -18.46
C GLU A 318 26.34 -10.89 -17.79
N SER A 319 26.37 -10.96 -16.47
CA SER A 319 25.40 -11.71 -15.69
C SER A 319 24.12 -10.91 -15.39
N GLU A 320 24.22 -9.59 -15.39
CA GLU A 320 23.12 -8.67 -15.07
C GLU A 320 23.15 -7.48 -16.06
N TYR A 321 21.98 -7.01 -16.48
CA TYR A 321 21.81 -5.92 -17.41
C TYR A 321 21.01 -4.79 -16.77
N LEU A 322 21.58 -3.58 -16.71
CA LEU A 322 20.88 -2.41 -16.19
C LEU A 322 19.77 -1.98 -17.15
N LEU A 323 18.54 -1.94 -16.65
CA LEU A 323 17.39 -1.45 -17.40
C LEU A 323 17.34 0.07 -17.36
N ARG A 324 17.19 0.68 -18.53
CA ARG A 324 17.00 2.11 -18.69
C ARG A 324 15.66 2.37 -19.38
N PRO A 325 14.76 3.15 -18.77
CA PRO A 325 13.53 3.56 -19.45
C PRO A 325 13.86 4.37 -20.71
N LYS A 326 13.18 4.09 -21.81
CA LYS A 326 13.37 4.76 -23.07
C LYS A 326 13.04 6.25 -22.97
N ARG A 327 13.87 7.11 -23.56
CA ARG A 327 13.73 8.58 -23.55
C ARG A 327 13.80 9.23 -22.19
N LEU A 328 14.57 8.68 -21.27
CA LEU A 328 14.82 9.27 -19.96
C LEU A 328 15.71 10.50 -20.08
N GLN A 329 15.11 11.62 -20.47
CA GLN A 329 15.82 12.90 -20.53
C GLN A 329 15.82 13.62 -19.18
N ASP A 330 14.92 13.23 -18.25
CA ASP A 330 14.65 13.97 -17.02
C ASP A 330 15.31 13.40 -15.76
N GLY A 331 15.71 12.13 -15.78
CA GLY A 331 16.37 11.47 -14.63
C GLY A 331 15.44 11.23 -13.43
N HIS A 332 14.13 11.29 -13.61
CA HIS A 332 13.14 11.14 -12.55
C HIS A 332 12.27 9.90 -12.67
N THR A 333 12.51 9.04 -13.68
CA THR A 333 11.72 7.82 -13.87
C THR A 333 12.42 6.63 -13.22
N GLU A 334 11.71 5.96 -12.32
CA GLU A 334 12.10 4.67 -11.72
C GLU A 334 11.25 3.55 -12.32
N ILE A 335 11.80 2.35 -12.43
CA ILE A 335 11.07 1.18 -12.91
C ILE A 335 10.34 0.54 -11.72
N TYR A 336 9.01 0.46 -11.82
CA TYR A 336 8.17 -0.20 -10.84
C TYR A 336 8.08 -1.71 -11.10
N SER A 337 7.87 -2.11 -12.37
CA SER A 337 7.79 -3.52 -12.77
C SER A 337 8.21 -3.71 -14.22
N VAL A 338 8.67 -4.92 -14.52
CA VAL A 338 8.88 -5.40 -15.88
C VAL A 338 7.67 -6.23 -16.27
N ASP A 339 6.93 -5.78 -17.29
CA ASP A 339 5.64 -6.35 -17.65
C ASP A 339 5.78 -7.44 -18.72
N SER A 340 6.72 -7.26 -19.66
CA SER A 340 7.05 -8.28 -20.67
C SER A 340 8.49 -8.12 -21.16
N VAL A 341 9.10 -9.27 -21.44
CA VAL A 341 10.46 -9.38 -21.98
C VAL A 341 10.40 -10.26 -23.22
N THR A 342 10.81 -9.72 -24.38
CA THR A 342 10.80 -10.41 -25.65
C THR A 342 12.17 -10.31 -26.29
N GLY A 343 12.77 -11.46 -26.56
CA GLY A 343 14.04 -11.56 -27.27
C GLY A 343 13.83 -11.75 -28.76
N SER A 344 14.65 -11.10 -29.56
CA SER A 344 14.68 -11.23 -31.00
C SER A 344 16.09 -11.62 -31.44
N GLY A 345 16.23 -12.84 -31.94
CA GLY A 345 17.49 -13.41 -32.43
C GLY A 345 17.30 -14.11 -33.76
N ARG A 346 18.35 -14.79 -34.23
CA ARG A 346 18.37 -15.51 -35.51
C ARG A 346 17.31 -16.60 -35.65
N ILE A 347 16.88 -17.18 -34.53
CA ILE A 347 15.90 -18.28 -34.46
C ILE A 347 14.45 -17.77 -34.38
N GLY A 348 14.23 -16.44 -34.33
CA GLY A 348 12.91 -15.81 -34.23
C GLY A 348 12.68 -15.07 -32.91
N GLU A 349 11.43 -14.73 -32.65
CA GLU A 349 11.03 -14.10 -31.40
C GLU A 349 10.83 -15.12 -30.27
N ALA A 350 11.45 -14.90 -29.12
CA ALA A 350 11.30 -15.71 -27.94
C ALA A 350 10.77 -14.86 -26.76
N ARG A 351 9.74 -15.34 -26.08
CA ARG A 351 9.21 -14.70 -24.88
C ARG A 351 9.89 -15.27 -23.64
N TYR A 352 10.41 -14.37 -22.80
CA TYR A 352 10.93 -14.71 -21.48
C TYR A 352 9.79 -14.70 -20.45
N VAL A 353 9.80 -15.68 -19.56
CA VAL A 353 8.80 -15.82 -18.48
C VAL A 353 9.43 -15.37 -17.17
N PRO A 354 8.73 -14.61 -16.30
CA PRO A 354 9.26 -14.27 -14.98
C PRO A 354 9.55 -15.54 -14.17
N PHE A 355 10.72 -15.64 -13.59
CA PHE A 355 11.11 -16.78 -12.73
C PHE A 355 10.15 -16.98 -11.54
N THR A 356 9.52 -15.91 -11.07
CA THR A 356 8.54 -15.93 -9.97
C THR A 356 7.18 -16.51 -10.36
N ARG A 357 6.87 -16.67 -11.65
CA ARG A 357 5.66 -17.36 -12.10
C ARG A 357 5.85 -18.88 -12.02
N PHE A 358 5.56 -19.45 -10.86
CA PHE A 358 5.54 -20.89 -10.62
C PHE A 358 4.37 -21.63 -11.32
N ARG A 359 3.92 -21.21 -12.45
CA ARG A 359 3.11 -22.02 -13.34
C ARG A 359 4.02 -22.97 -14.12
N HIS A 360 4.74 -23.81 -13.42
CA HIS A 360 5.17 -25.08 -13.97
C HIS A 360 3.90 -25.87 -14.29
N GLN A 361 3.59 -25.98 -15.56
CA GLN A 361 2.50 -26.84 -16.04
C GLN A 361 2.81 -28.27 -15.64
N GLY A 362 2.51 -28.62 -14.35
CA GLY A 362 2.39 -29.96 -13.83
C GLY A 362 3.41 -30.99 -14.33
N GLY A 363 4.72 -30.73 -14.22
CA GLY A 363 5.75 -31.73 -14.55
C GLY A 363 5.79 -32.24 -16.00
N MET A 364 4.89 -31.81 -16.87
CA MET A 364 4.97 -32.08 -18.30
C MET A 364 5.92 -31.08 -18.95
N MET A 365 7.21 -31.38 -18.92
CA MET A 365 8.16 -30.77 -19.85
C MET A 365 7.66 -31.01 -21.25
N ARG A 366 7.11 -29.98 -21.90
CA ARG A 366 6.96 -30.02 -23.35
C ARG A 366 8.37 -30.05 -23.93
N ARG A 367 8.78 -31.19 -24.47
CA ARG A 367 10.10 -31.46 -25.07
C ARG A 367 10.52 -30.48 -26.19
N HIS A 368 9.69 -29.50 -26.56
CA HIS A 368 9.86 -28.68 -27.76
C HIS A 368 9.74 -27.16 -27.56
N ALA A 369 9.63 -26.65 -26.32
CA ALA A 369 9.69 -25.20 -26.08
C ALA A 369 10.79 -24.90 -25.07
N PRO A 370 11.84 -24.19 -25.51
CA PRO A 370 12.89 -23.74 -24.60
C PRO A 370 12.31 -22.78 -23.58
N GLU A 371 12.40 -23.12 -22.32
CA GLU A 371 11.99 -22.23 -21.25
C GLU A 371 13.11 -21.21 -21.01
N ARG A 372 12.81 -19.95 -21.32
CA ARG A 372 13.66 -18.80 -21.05
C ARG A 372 13.05 -18.01 -19.91
N TYR A 373 13.84 -17.73 -18.89
CA TYR A 373 13.39 -17.03 -17.68
C TYR A 373 14.10 -15.71 -17.52
N TYR A 374 13.43 -14.78 -16.88
CA TYR A 374 14.06 -13.57 -16.38
C TYR A 374 13.75 -13.35 -14.89
N HIS A 375 14.69 -12.72 -14.22
CA HIS A 375 14.55 -12.22 -12.86
C HIS A 375 14.94 -10.74 -12.86
N THR A 376 14.33 -9.96 -11.96
CA THR A 376 14.66 -8.55 -11.80
C THR A 376 15.19 -8.32 -10.39
N ARG A 377 16.30 -7.60 -10.30
CA ARG A 377 16.91 -7.19 -9.04
C ARG A 377 16.91 -5.67 -8.94
N VAL A 378 16.52 -5.15 -7.80
CA VAL A 378 16.51 -3.71 -7.53
C VAL A 378 17.69 -3.38 -6.63
N LYS A 379 18.53 -2.42 -7.05
CA LYS A 379 19.67 -1.93 -6.27
C LYS A 379 19.54 -0.42 -6.08
N ARG A 380 20.01 0.09 -4.95
CA ARG A 380 20.06 1.54 -4.74
C ARG A 380 21.14 2.14 -5.65
N GLY A 381 20.73 2.99 -6.56
CA GLY A 381 21.64 3.69 -7.48
C GLY A 381 22.41 4.83 -6.82
N VAL A 382 23.46 5.29 -7.48
CA VAL A 382 24.32 6.40 -7.02
C VAL A 382 23.53 7.71 -6.84
N THR A 383 22.45 7.88 -7.58
CA THR A 383 21.55 9.05 -7.51
C THR A 383 20.58 9.01 -6.33
N GLY A 384 20.60 7.95 -5.53
CA GLY A 384 19.63 7.70 -4.45
C GLY A 384 18.28 7.16 -4.92
N MET A 385 18.09 6.99 -6.22
CA MET A 385 16.96 6.28 -6.83
C MET A 385 17.27 4.78 -6.93
N HIS A 386 16.24 3.98 -7.20
CA HIS A 386 16.38 2.54 -7.37
C HIS A 386 16.66 2.18 -8.84
N ASP A 387 17.77 1.50 -9.09
CA ASP A 387 18.14 0.94 -10.37
C ASP A 387 17.63 -0.50 -10.47
N THR A 388 17.02 -0.84 -11.59
CA THR A 388 16.51 -2.20 -11.84
C THR A 388 17.43 -2.91 -12.82
N TRP A 389 17.87 -4.10 -12.41
CA TRP A 389 18.74 -4.98 -13.19
C TRP A 389 17.95 -6.20 -13.66
N LEU A 390 18.20 -6.62 -14.89
CA LEU A 390 17.63 -7.81 -15.50
C LEU A 390 18.66 -8.94 -15.49
N ILE A 391 18.25 -10.10 -14.99
CA ILE A 391 19.01 -11.34 -15.00
C ILE A 391 18.25 -12.32 -15.88
N LEU A 392 18.95 -12.93 -16.84
CA LEU A 392 18.37 -13.90 -17.77
C LEU A 392 18.88 -15.29 -17.45
N GLY A 393 18.02 -16.32 -17.59
CA GLY A 393 18.37 -17.70 -17.32
C GLY A 393 17.46 -18.71 -18.01
N GLY A 394 17.77 -20.00 -17.86
CA GLY A 394 17.03 -21.13 -18.42
C GLY A 394 17.95 -22.19 -19.02
N GLN A 395 17.48 -23.43 -19.16
CA GLN A 395 18.31 -24.55 -19.67
C GLN A 395 18.88 -24.32 -21.06
N GLN A 396 18.16 -23.66 -21.94
CA GLN A 396 18.68 -23.30 -23.27
C GLN A 396 19.57 -22.06 -23.26
N TRP A 397 19.39 -21.17 -22.28
CA TRP A 397 20.23 -20.01 -22.14
C TRP A 397 21.72 -20.38 -21.97
N GLU A 398 22.03 -21.43 -21.21
CA GLU A 398 23.40 -21.89 -21.02
C GLU A 398 23.99 -22.55 -22.28
N ALA A 399 23.18 -23.24 -23.08
CA ALA A 399 23.60 -23.86 -24.31
C ALA A 399 23.81 -22.83 -25.44
N ASP A 400 22.94 -21.82 -25.52
CA ASP A 400 22.96 -20.79 -26.58
C ASP A 400 23.91 -19.62 -26.23
N ARG A 401 24.31 -19.49 -24.97
CA ARG A 401 25.17 -18.41 -24.46
C ARG A 401 26.51 -18.28 -25.17
N ALA A 402 26.96 -19.34 -25.79
CA ALA A 402 28.28 -19.38 -26.48
C ALA A 402 28.29 -18.78 -27.88
N LEU A 403 27.15 -18.46 -28.52
CA LEU A 403 27.13 -18.29 -29.95
C LEU A 403 26.35 -17.10 -30.54
N GLU A 404 25.39 -16.44 -29.87
CA GLU A 404 24.59 -15.45 -30.61
C GLU A 404 24.24 -14.19 -29.78
N ARG A 405 24.41 -13.03 -30.44
CA ARG A 405 23.91 -11.75 -29.95
C ARG A 405 22.39 -11.71 -30.12
N GLU A 406 21.67 -11.50 -29.07
CA GLU A 406 20.21 -11.32 -29.04
C GLU A 406 19.85 -9.89 -28.63
N THR A 407 18.84 -9.32 -29.28
CA THR A 407 18.27 -8.04 -28.84
C THR A 407 17.01 -8.30 -28.03
N VAL A 408 16.96 -7.79 -26.80
CA VAL A 408 15.83 -7.95 -25.89
C VAL A 408 15.09 -6.63 -25.77
N SER A 409 13.79 -6.66 -26.08
CA SER A 409 12.85 -5.55 -25.92
C SER A 409 12.00 -5.75 -24.70
N LEU A 410 11.77 -4.68 -23.93
CA LEU A 410 11.04 -4.75 -22.67
C LEU A 410 9.92 -3.71 -22.63
N ARG A 411 8.75 -4.16 -22.17
CA ARG A 411 7.69 -3.27 -21.71
C ARG A 411 7.76 -3.19 -20.20
N ILE A 412 7.73 -1.98 -19.66
CA ILE A 412 7.89 -1.72 -18.24
C ILE A 412 6.78 -0.78 -17.75
N THR A 413 6.49 -0.85 -16.46
CA THR A 413 5.72 0.16 -15.74
C THR A 413 6.68 1.03 -14.93
N GLY A 414 6.59 2.34 -15.07
CA GLY A 414 7.43 3.31 -14.39
C GLY A 414 6.66 4.21 -13.43
N THR A 415 7.42 4.94 -12.61
CA THR A 415 6.94 5.98 -11.70
C THR A 415 7.86 7.20 -11.79
N ASN A 416 7.34 8.40 -11.48
CA ASN A 416 8.15 9.61 -11.42
C ASN A 416 8.94 9.79 -10.10
N GLY A 417 9.06 8.72 -9.30
CA GLY A 417 9.81 8.71 -8.05
C GLY A 417 9.41 9.85 -7.10
N GLN A 418 10.37 10.62 -6.64
CA GLN A 418 10.15 11.71 -5.68
C GLN A 418 9.66 13.02 -6.32
N LEU A 419 9.69 13.15 -7.65
CA LEU A 419 9.38 14.40 -8.35
C LEU A 419 8.00 14.97 -8.00
N PRO A 420 6.90 14.16 -7.97
CA PRO A 420 5.59 14.69 -7.65
C PRO A 420 5.55 15.42 -6.31
N ARG A 421 6.21 14.90 -5.30
CA ARG A 421 6.25 15.50 -3.95
C ARG A 421 7.18 16.69 -3.86
N ARG A 422 8.33 16.66 -4.54
CA ARG A 422 9.29 17.76 -4.56
C ARG A 422 8.76 18.99 -5.27
N ALA A 423 7.98 18.79 -6.32
CA ALA A 423 7.36 19.84 -7.12
C ALA A 423 5.99 20.30 -6.59
N LEU A 424 5.71 20.16 -5.29
CA LEU A 424 4.39 20.34 -4.68
C LEU A 424 3.70 21.69 -4.95
N GLN A 425 4.46 22.76 -5.07
CA GLN A 425 3.90 24.08 -5.36
C GLN A 425 3.36 24.19 -6.79
N SER A 426 3.84 23.35 -7.70
CA SER A 426 3.49 23.33 -9.12
C SER A 426 2.81 22.03 -9.58
N THR A 427 2.78 20.99 -8.76
CA THR A 427 2.17 19.69 -9.13
C THR A 427 0.67 19.73 -8.88
N LEU A 428 -0.06 20.32 -9.81
CA LEU A 428 -1.51 20.17 -9.90
C LEU A 428 -1.79 19.08 -10.92
N LEU A 429 -2.59 18.09 -10.50
CA LEU A 429 -3.14 17.09 -11.40
C LEU A 429 -4.42 17.66 -11.99
N ASP A 430 -4.29 18.39 -13.08
CA ASP A 430 -5.38 19.19 -13.66
C ASP A 430 -5.64 18.85 -15.14
N ARG A 431 -5.01 17.78 -15.66
CA ARG A 431 -5.15 17.34 -17.05
C ARG A 431 -5.62 15.90 -17.11
N CYS A 432 -6.59 15.64 -17.95
CA CYS A 432 -7.02 14.29 -18.32
C CYS A 432 -7.36 14.25 -19.80
N GLU A 433 -7.35 13.04 -20.36
CA GLU A 433 -7.93 12.81 -21.68
C GLU A 433 -9.45 12.86 -21.59
N SER A 434 -10.11 13.32 -22.64
CA SER A 434 -11.58 13.32 -22.69
C SER A 434 -12.07 11.88 -22.88
N ILE A 435 -12.80 11.34 -21.90
CA ILE A 435 -13.44 10.01 -22.03
C ILE A 435 -14.90 10.14 -22.42
N SER A 436 -15.54 11.26 -22.03
CA SER A 436 -16.97 11.43 -22.10
C SER A 436 -17.35 12.69 -22.89
N ALA A 437 -18.61 12.76 -23.28
CA ALA A 437 -19.18 13.97 -23.86
C ALA A 437 -19.27 15.13 -22.85
N THR A 438 -19.19 14.82 -21.55
CA THR A 438 -19.30 15.80 -20.47
C THR A 438 -17.92 16.37 -20.13
N PRO A 439 -17.72 17.70 -20.16
CA PRO A 439 -16.47 18.32 -19.73
C PRO A 439 -16.21 18.04 -18.24
N LEU A 440 -14.98 17.61 -17.93
CA LEU A 440 -14.53 17.28 -16.58
C LEU A 440 -13.50 18.31 -16.10
N THR A 441 -13.67 18.76 -14.87
CA THR A 441 -12.62 19.49 -14.15
C THR A 441 -11.92 18.52 -13.19
N VAL A 442 -10.60 18.44 -13.31
CA VAL A 442 -9.77 17.54 -12.51
C VAL A 442 -8.94 18.34 -11.52
N ARG A 443 -8.91 17.91 -10.26
CA ARG A 443 -8.09 18.52 -9.22
C ARG A 443 -7.68 17.51 -8.16
N ASN A 444 -6.39 17.49 -7.79
CA ASN A 444 -5.97 16.72 -6.62
C ASN A 444 -6.38 17.45 -5.32
N LEU A 445 -6.91 16.66 -4.37
CA LEU A 445 -7.42 17.15 -3.08
C LEU A 445 -6.36 17.10 -1.98
N CYS A 446 -5.46 16.12 -2.05
CA CYS A 446 -4.34 16.01 -1.14
C CYS A 446 -3.01 16.14 -1.89
N LYS A 447 -1.99 16.50 -1.14
CA LYS A 447 -0.63 16.59 -1.66
C LYS A 447 -0.15 15.19 -2.09
N PRO A 448 0.47 15.04 -3.27
CA PRO A 448 1.07 13.78 -3.67
C PRO A 448 2.04 13.26 -2.60
N THR A 449 1.95 11.99 -2.28
CA THR A 449 2.83 11.39 -1.27
C THR A 449 4.24 11.19 -1.82
N LEU A 450 5.24 11.12 -0.93
CA LEU A 450 6.54 10.56 -1.30
C LEU A 450 6.38 9.07 -1.66
N PRO A 451 7.19 8.52 -2.57
CA PRO A 451 7.26 7.09 -2.72
C PRO A 451 7.77 6.46 -1.41
N ALA A 452 7.25 5.29 -1.06
CA ALA A 452 7.76 4.51 0.06
C ALA A 452 8.55 3.31 -0.50
N TYR A 453 9.79 3.18 -0.07
CA TYR A 453 10.68 2.10 -0.48
C TYR A 453 10.64 0.97 0.56
N PRO A 454 10.79 -0.28 0.14
CA PRO A 454 10.96 -1.39 1.09
C PRO A 454 12.12 -1.09 2.04
N PRO A 455 11.99 -1.40 3.33
CA PRO A 455 13.09 -1.22 4.28
C PRO A 455 14.33 -2.00 3.82
N ALA A 456 15.48 -1.32 3.81
CA ALA A 456 16.78 -1.91 3.44
C ALA A 456 17.54 -2.50 4.63
N GLU A 457 16.91 -2.56 5.81
CA GLU A 457 17.54 -3.04 7.03
C GLU A 457 17.88 -4.53 6.95
N ASP A 458 19.06 -4.87 7.47
CA ASP A 458 19.49 -6.24 7.75
C ASP A 458 18.40 -7.00 8.51
N ARG A 459 17.90 -8.10 7.92
CA ARG A 459 16.86 -8.97 8.46
C ARG A 459 15.39 -8.55 8.24
N TYR A 460 15.08 -7.48 7.50
CA TYR A 460 13.67 -7.17 7.19
C TYR A 460 12.97 -8.36 6.51
N HIS A 461 13.58 -8.94 5.49
CA HIS A 461 13.03 -10.11 4.79
C HIS A 461 12.84 -11.31 5.74
N TRP A 462 13.77 -11.55 6.67
CA TRP A 462 13.65 -12.58 7.70
C TRP A 462 12.52 -12.31 8.68
N ARG A 463 12.33 -11.06 9.10
CA ARG A 463 11.23 -10.66 9.98
C ARG A 463 9.88 -10.86 9.28
N VAL A 464 9.78 -10.48 8.01
CA VAL A 464 8.58 -10.71 7.19
C VAL A 464 8.33 -12.21 7.05
N MET A 465 9.32 -13.02 6.70
CA MET A 465 9.19 -14.48 6.58
C MET A 465 8.80 -15.14 7.91
N SER A 466 9.43 -14.76 9.01
CA SER A 466 9.08 -15.24 10.35
C SER A 466 7.64 -14.91 10.70
N HIS A 467 7.19 -13.70 10.37
CA HIS A 467 5.81 -13.28 10.58
C HIS A 467 4.80 -14.13 9.80
N LEU A 468 5.15 -14.56 8.60
CA LEU A 468 4.29 -15.37 7.74
C LEU A 468 4.11 -16.80 8.26
N GLY A 469 5.12 -17.34 8.97
CA GLY A 469 5.06 -18.62 9.67
C GLY A 469 4.35 -18.53 11.02
N THR A 470 4.06 -17.34 11.51
CA THR A 470 3.47 -17.14 12.83
C THR A 470 1.97 -17.41 12.79
N ARG A 471 1.49 -18.27 13.69
CA ARG A 471 0.05 -18.51 13.86
C ARG A 471 -0.62 -17.22 14.37
N PHE A 472 -1.83 -16.94 13.89
CA PHE A 472 -2.62 -15.77 14.30
C PHE A 472 -2.70 -15.56 15.82
N LEU A 473 -2.89 -16.64 16.59
CA LEU A 473 -2.94 -16.58 18.05
C LEU A 473 -1.62 -16.10 18.68
N ASN A 474 -0.48 -16.40 18.06
CA ASN A 474 0.80 -15.91 18.56
C ASN A 474 0.95 -14.39 18.38
N MET A 475 0.39 -13.85 17.31
CA MET A 475 0.34 -12.39 17.08
C MET A 475 -0.45 -11.65 18.18
N MET A 476 -1.48 -12.32 18.75
CA MET A 476 -2.31 -11.79 19.82
C MET A 476 -1.78 -12.15 21.22
N SER A 477 -0.57 -12.68 21.36
CA SER A 477 -0.01 -13.12 22.64
C SER A 477 0.35 -11.95 23.57
N SER A 478 0.76 -10.82 23.00
CA SER A 478 1.08 -9.60 23.74
C SER A 478 0.98 -8.35 22.86
N ALA A 479 0.86 -7.19 23.49
CA ALA A 479 0.89 -5.89 22.80
C ALA A 479 2.21 -5.68 22.04
N GLU A 480 3.33 -6.12 22.59
CA GLU A 480 4.64 -5.99 21.97
C GLU A 480 4.73 -6.78 20.64
N VAL A 481 4.23 -8.01 20.63
CA VAL A 481 4.20 -8.84 19.42
C VAL A 481 3.28 -8.23 18.36
N LEU A 482 2.09 -7.73 18.75
CA LEU A 482 1.19 -7.05 17.83
C LEU A 482 1.82 -5.77 17.27
N ARG A 483 2.41 -4.91 18.13
CA ARG A 483 3.15 -3.71 17.68
C ARG A 483 4.28 -4.05 16.74
N GLY A 484 5.10 -5.03 17.08
CA GLY A 484 6.21 -5.49 16.24
C GLY A 484 5.74 -6.02 14.87
N THR A 485 4.60 -6.70 14.84
CA THR A 485 3.96 -7.15 13.61
C THR A 485 3.49 -5.98 12.74
N LEU A 486 2.73 -5.06 13.31
CA LEU A 486 2.17 -3.93 12.57
C LEU A 486 3.28 -2.96 12.11
N SER A 487 4.36 -2.80 12.88
CA SER A 487 5.49 -1.93 12.52
C SER A 487 6.19 -2.35 11.24
N LEU A 488 6.15 -3.64 10.85
CA LEU A 488 6.71 -4.13 9.58
C LEU A 488 6.07 -3.47 8.35
N TYR A 489 4.88 -2.91 8.50
CA TYR A 489 4.12 -2.28 7.42
C TYR A 489 4.22 -0.76 7.42
N ASN A 490 4.86 -0.16 8.44
CA ASN A 490 5.10 1.28 8.51
C ASN A 490 6.41 1.68 7.83
N TRP A 491 6.49 1.51 6.51
CA TRP A 491 7.71 1.76 5.72
C TRP A 491 8.17 3.22 5.71
N ARG A 492 7.30 4.15 6.06
CA ARG A 492 7.63 5.58 6.11
C ARG A 492 8.19 6.03 7.44
N GLU A 493 8.10 5.18 8.47
CA GLU A 493 8.46 5.52 9.84
C GLU A 493 7.85 6.86 10.30
N ASP A 494 6.63 7.15 9.81
CA ASP A 494 5.89 8.35 10.16
C ASP A 494 5.65 8.40 11.66
N GLU A 495 5.98 9.52 12.27
CA GLU A 495 5.87 9.73 13.72
C GLU A 495 4.45 9.50 14.25
N LEU A 496 3.42 9.93 13.48
CA LEU A 496 2.02 9.69 13.86
C LEU A 496 1.67 8.20 13.87
N ASN A 497 2.18 7.44 12.89
CA ASN A 497 1.98 5.99 12.86
C ASN A 497 2.71 5.30 14.00
N ASN A 498 3.94 5.72 14.32
CA ASN A 498 4.68 5.18 15.45
C ASN A 498 3.95 5.44 16.77
N ARG A 499 3.45 6.65 17.00
CA ARG A 499 2.61 6.98 18.17
C ARG A 499 1.37 6.10 18.28
N ARG A 500 0.66 5.85 17.15
CA ARG A 500 -0.51 4.95 17.14
C ARG A 500 -0.16 3.51 17.46
N LEU A 501 1.00 3.03 17.00
CA LEU A 501 1.49 1.69 17.32
C LEU A 501 1.85 1.59 18.81
N ASP A 502 2.55 2.58 19.35
CA ASP A 502 2.93 2.64 20.76
C ASP A 502 1.71 2.76 21.69
N ALA A 503 0.62 3.32 21.20
CA ALA A 503 -0.66 3.44 21.92
C ALA A 503 -1.33 2.08 22.20
N ILE A 504 -0.91 0.98 21.59
CA ILE A 504 -1.42 -0.36 21.90
C ILE A 504 -0.83 -0.79 23.25
N LEU A 505 -1.60 -0.67 24.34
CA LEU A 505 -1.14 -0.96 25.70
C LEU A 505 -1.23 -2.44 26.05
N ALA A 506 -2.32 -3.09 25.67
CA ALA A 506 -2.56 -4.50 25.96
C ALA A 506 -3.38 -5.17 24.86
N VAL A 507 -3.18 -6.47 24.71
CA VAL A 507 -3.97 -7.33 23.83
C VAL A 507 -4.31 -8.61 24.56
N SER A 508 -5.56 -9.00 24.51
CA SER A 508 -6.03 -10.29 25.01
C SER A 508 -6.99 -10.94 24.02
N HIS A 509 -7.13 -12.24 24.11
CA HIS A 509 -8.08 -12.95 23.27
C HIS A 509 -8.75 -14.10 24.03
N HIS A 510 -10.04 -14.31 23.79
CA HIS A 510 -10.83 -15.37 24.38
C HIS A 510 -11.55 -16.17 23.31
N ARG A 511 -11.51 -17.48 23.45
CA ARG A 511 -12.29 -18.34 22.56
C ARG A 511 -13.74 -18.36 23.01
N ILE A 512 -14.65 -18.04 22.09
CA ILE A 512 -16.08 -18.09 22.31
C ILE A 512 -16.72 -19.14 21.41
N GLN A 513 -17.80 -19.75 21.89
CA GLN A 513 -18.59 -20.70 21.13
C GLN A 513 -20.06 -20.26 21.20
N ARG A 514 -20.73 -20.29 20.07
CA ARG A 514 -22.14 -19.91 19.95
C ARG A 514 -22.87 -20.92 19.09
N PHE A 515 -24.09 -21.24 19.49
CA PHE A 515 -25.00 -21.99 18.65
C PHE A 515 -25.87 -21.02 17.86
N GLU A 516 -25.83 -21.10 16.54
CA GLU A 516 -26.64 -20.29 15.65
C GLU A 516 -27.20 -21.16 14.54
N GLN A 517 -28.53 -21.11 14.35
CA GLN A 517 -29.26 -21.89 13.34
C GLN A 517 -28.92 -23.40 13.33
N GLY A 518 -28.64 -23.98 14.49
CA GLY A 518 -28.30 -25.41 14.64
C GLY A 518 -26.83 -25.77 14.40
N PHE A 519 -25.97 -24.78 14.10
CA PHE A 519 -24.53 -24.99 13.92
C PHE A 519 -23.75 -24.40 15.10
N LEU A 520 -22.69 -25.12 15.49
CA LEU A 520 -21.73 -24.62 16.46
C LEU A 520 -20.72 -23.72 15.77
N LEU A 521 -20.85 -22.40 15.94
CA LEU A 521 -19.87 -21.44 15.49
C LEU A 521 -18.79 -21.25 16.57
N ARG A 522 -17.53 -21.27 16.15
CA ARG A 522 -16.39 -20.96 17.01
C ARG A 522 -15.90 -19.56 16.69
N GLY A 523 -15.71 -18.74 17.72
CA GLY A 523 -15.25 -17.38 17.55
C GLY A 523 -14.03 -17.07 18.40
N LEU A 524 -13.38 -15.98 18.04
CA LEU A 524 -12.32 -15.37 18.82
C LEU A 524 -12.76 -13.94 19.17
N ASP A 525 -12.94 -13.67 20.47
CA ASP A 525 -13.14 -12.31 21.00
C ASP A 525 -11.77 -11.73 21.29
N ILE A 526 -11.44 -10.62 20.65
CA ILE A 526 -10.13 -9.97 20.71
C ILE A 526 -10.35 -8.62 21.39
N GLU A 527 -9.67 -8.40 22.50
CA GLU A 527 -9.67 -7.14 23.20
C GLU A 527 -8.34 -6.43 23.01
N VAL A 528 -8.38 -5.18 22.57
CA VAL A 528 -7.20 -4.33 22.40
C VAL A 528 -7.40 -3.06 23.23
N THR A 529 -6.46 -2.81 24.14
CA THR A 529 -6.46 -1.57 24.96
C THR A 529 -5.58 -0.53 24.29
N LEU A 530 -6.13 0.66 24.03
CA LEU A 530 -5.47 1.77 23.39
C LEU A 530 -5.41 3.02 24.29
N ASP A 531 -4.31 3.77 24.17
CA ASP A 531 -4.19 5.11 24.72
C ASP A 531 -4.72 6.14 23.72
N SER A 532 -5.83 6.82 24.04
CA SER A 532 -6.46 7.82 23.18
C SER A 532 -5.59 9.07 22.94
N SER A 533 -4.65 9.37 23.81
CA SER A 533 -3.80 10.56 23.72
C SER A 533 -2.87 10.56 22.50
N ALA A 534 -2.58 9.40 21.95
CA ALA A 534 -1.74 9.24 20.75
C ALA A 534 -2.49 9.50 19.43
N PHE A 535 -3.80 9.65 19.48
CA PHE A 535 -4.67 9.85 18.33
C PHE A 535 -5.16 11.29 18.22
N THR A 536 -5.53 11.72 17.02
CA THR A 536 -6.03 13.08 16.76
C THR A 536 -7.48 13.29 17.23
N GLY A 537 -8.14 12.26 17.73
CA GLY A 537 -9.51 12.30 18.25
C GLY A 537 -10.21 10.95 18.16
N ALA A 538 -11.46 10.88 18.63
CA ALA A 538 -12.25 9.65 18.67
C ALA A 538 -12.48 9.03 17.27
N GLY A 539 -12.57 9.86 16.21
CA GLY A 539 -12.68 9.38 14.84
C GLY A 539 -11.42 8.66 14.35
N ASP A 540 -10.24 9.14 14.75
CA ASP A 540 -8.96 8.51 14.43
C ASP A 540 -8.81 7.14 15.11
N VAL A 541 -9.17 7.06 16.41
CA VAL A 541 -9.22 5.79 17.15
C VAL A 541 -10.16 4.80 16.47
N HIS A 542 -11.33 5.27 16.04
CA HIS A 542 -12.32 4.43 15.39
C HIS A 542 -11.83 3.90 14.03
N LEU A 543 -11.22 4.74 13.21
CA LEU A 543 -10.67 4.33 11.92
C LEU A 543 -9.53 3.31 12.10
N PHE A 544 -8.68 3.48 13.12
CA PHE A 544 -7.67 2.48 13.48
C PHE A 544 -8.32 1.16 13.92
N GLY A 545 -9.40 1.21 14.69
CA GLY A 545 -10.19 0.04 15.05
C GLY A 545 -10.85 -0.64 13.87
N ASP A 546 -11.40 0.10 12.92
CA ASP A 546 -11.95 -0.46 11.68
C ASP A 546 -10.87 -1.22 10.88
N MET A 547 -9.66 -0.66 10.79
CA MET A 547 -8.51 -1.33 10.14
C MET A 547 -8.16 -2.63 10.87
N LEU A 548 -8.00 -2.61 12.21
CA LEU A 548 -7.69 -3.79 13.00
C LEU A 548 -8.79 -4.86 12.88
N ASN A 549 -10.06 -4.45 12.97
CA ASN A 549 -11.19 -5.35 12.85
C ASN A 549 -11.22 -6.07 11.48
N ARG A 550 -10.96 -5.34 10.39
CA ARG A 550 -10.86 -5.91 9.05
C ARG A 550 -9.64 -6.82 8.90
N PHE A 551 -8.51 -6.41 9.46
CA PHE A 551 -7.30 -7.21 9.44
C PHE A 551 -7.49 -8.55 10.17
N PHE A 552 -8.07 -8.53 11.38
CA PHE A 552 -8.34 -9.76 12.13
C PHE A 552 -9.39 -10.65 11.47
N ALA A 553 -10.39 -10.06 10.82
CA ALA A 553 -11.41 -10.80 10.08
C ALA A 553 -10.82 -11.70 8.98
N LEU A 554 -9.71 -11.29 8.36
CA LEU A 554 -9.05 -12.06 7.31
C LEU A 554 -8.35 -13.35 7.81
N TYR A 555 -8.18 -13.49 9.13
CA TYR A 555 -7.66 -14.71 9.76
C TYR A 555 -8.75 -15.66 10.27
N ALA A 556 -10.02 -15.29 10.15
CA ALA A 556 -11.09 -16.19 10.51
C ALA A 556 -11.15 -17.36 9.49
N ASP A 557 -11.06 -18.59 9.98
CA ASP A 557 -11.22 -19.80 9.17
C ASP A 557 -12.70 -20.06 8.86
N MET A 558 -12.99 -21.01 7.98
CA MET A 558 -14.35 -21.46 7.71
C MET A 558 -15.06 -21.86 9.01
N ASN A 559 -16.29 -21.38 9.19
CA ASN A 559 -17.09 -21.54 10.41
C ASN A 559 -16.48 -20.92 11.67
N GLN A 560 -15.57 -19.96 11.51
CA GLN A 560 -15.05 -19.15 12.60
C GLN A 560 -15.41 -17.70 12.38
N PHE A 561 -15.54 -16.95 13.47
CA PHE A 561 -15.72 -15.50 13.44
C PHE A 561 -14.74 -14.82 14.39
N ASN A 562 -14.35 -13.60 14.05
CA ASN A 562 -13.57 -12.75 14.93
C ASN A 562 -14.40 -11.53 15.30
N GLN A 563 -14.33 -11.14 16.57
CA GLN A 563 -14.97 -9.95 17.10
C GLN A 563 -13.92 -9.10 17.81
N LEU A 564 -13.89 -7.81 17.48
CA LEU A 564 -12.97 -6.86 18.10
C LEU A 564 -13.69 -5.99 19.11
N THR A 565 -13.08 -5.84 20.29
CA THR A 565 -13.44 -4.85 21.32
C THR A 565 -12.23 -3.96 21.59
N LEU A 566 -12.36 -2.65 21.38
CA LEU A 566 -11.36 -1.67 21.80
C LEU A 566 -11.73 -1.11 23.16
N ILE A 567 -10.76 -1.10 24.07
CA ILE A 567 -10.84 -0.45 25.40
C ILE A 567 -9.97 0.81 25.34
N ILE A 568 -10.60 1.97 25.46
CA ILE A 568 -9.95 3.27 25.28
C ILE A 568 -9.57 3.82 26.64
N GLN A 569 -8.28 4.02 26.88
CA GLN A 569 -7.74 4.65 28.09
C GLN A 569 -7.46 6.14 27.81
N PRO A 570 -7.59 7.05 28.82
CA PRO A 570 -7.96 6.79 30.20
C PRO A 570 -9.48 6.70 30.47
N GLU A 571 -10.33 6.93 29.47
CA GLU A 571 -11.79 7.09 29.64
C GLU A 571 -12.49 5.78 30.01
N GLY A 572 -11.85 4.62 29.81
CA GLY A 572 -12.44 3.30 30.05
C GLY A 572 -13.59 2.95 29.08
N LYS A 573 -13.73 3.71 28.00
CA LYS A 573 -14.78 3.50 26.99
C LYS A 573 -14.50 2.25 26.16
N CYS A 574 -15.52 1.40 26.00
CA CYS A 574 -15.45 0.21 25.17
C CYS A 574 -16.19 0.45 23.82
N ILE A 575 -15.52 0.14 22.73
CA ILE A 575 -16.11 0.12 21.39
C ILE A 575 -16.05 -1.31 20.88
N ARG A 576 -17.21 -1.88 20.54
CA ARG A 576 -17.31 -3.25 20.04
C ARG A 576 -17.77 -3.26 18.58
N TRP A 577 -17.06 -4.00 17.76
CA TRP A 577 -17.43 -4.23 16.36
C TRP A 577 -18.38 -5.43 16.25
N LYS A 578 -19.16 -5.43 15.18
CA LYS A 578 -19.97 -6.60 14.82
C LYS A 578 -19.05 -7.78 14.49
N GLU A 579 -19.55 -8.97 14.67
CA GLU A 579 -18.85 -10.20 14.30
C GLU A 579 -18.53 -10.21 12.81
N ASN A 580 -17.30 -10.57 12.48
CA ASN A 580 -16.88 -10.78 11.10
C ASN A 580 -16.73 -12.27 10.85
N HIS A 581 -17.54 -12.80 9.96
CA HIS A 581 -17.42 -14.15 9.47
C HIS A 581 -16.43 -14.23 8.32
N SER A 582 -15.75 -15.35 8.15
CA SER A 582 -14.86 -15.57 7.03
C SER A 582 -15.59 -15.38 5.70
N LEU A 583 -15.13 -14.44 4.88
CA LEU A 583 -15.61 -14.23 3.51
C LEU A 583 -14.94 -15.18 2.50
N ARG A 584 -14.10 -16.12 2.96
CA ARG A 584 -13.48 -17.11 2.08
C ARG A 584 -14.51 -18.16 1.70
N LEU A 585 -15.05 -18.06 0.50
CA LEU A 585 -15.64 -19.21 -0.19
C LEU A 585 -14.52 -20.25 -0.39
N PRO A 586 -14.82 -21.56 -0.22
CA PRO A 586 -13.84 -22.60 -0.54
C PRO A 586 -13.47 -22.45 -2.01
N GLY A 587 -12.18 -22.14 -2.27
CA GLY A 587 -11.59 -22.14 -3.61
C GLY A 587 -11.38 -23.55 -4.12
#